data_d3e814887851770efec26b22c4f4b3f4
#
_entry.id   d3e814887851770efec26b22c4f4b3f4
#
_cell.length_a   1.000
_cell.length_b   1.000
_cell.length_c   1.000
_cell.angle_alpha   90.00
_cell.angle_beta   90.00
_cell.angle_gamma   90.00
#
_symmetry.space_group_name_H-M   'P 1'
#
loop_
_entity.id
_entity.type
_entity.pdbx_description
1 polymer ?
#
loop_
_entity_poly.entity_id
_entity_poly.type
_entity_poly.pdbx_seq_one_letter_code
_entity_poly.pdbx_strand_id
1 'polypeptide(L)'
;MIMKKTLSFLLFIFCVFSLQAETIKTKVKSDAMNKDIPCVIITPTNYNPSATYPVIYLLHGYGGNQNTWPNIKKDLSQTATQDSIIFVCPNGENSWYWDSPFNKESQFETFISKELVSYVDKNFSTRDDRTGRAITGLSMGGHGALWLAIRHQDIFGAAGSTSGGVDIRPFPDNWDMKKQLGEYINNKEIWDNHTVINQINKLQD
;
A
#
# COMPACT_ATOMS: atom_id res chain seq x y z
N MET A 1 -45.07 10.77 -62.30
CA MET A 1 -43.94 11.39 -61.61
C MET A 1 -43.84 10.80 -60.20
N ILE A 2 -42.99 9.76 -60.02
CA ILE A 2 -42.92 8.97 -58.80
C ILE A 2 -41.78 9.56 -57.96
N MET A 3 -42.12 10.20 -56.83
CA MET A 3 -41.14 10.68 -55.84
C MET A 3 -40.57 9.52 -55.03
N LYS A 4 -39.27 9.22 -55.19
CA LYS A 4 -38.55 8.28 -54.35
C LYS A 4 -38.20 9.00 -53.02
N LYS A 5 -38.79 8.57 -51.91
CA LYS A 5 -38.36 9.00 -50.54
C LYS A 5 -37.13 8.18 -50.16
N THR A 6 -35.99 8.84 -50.12
CA THR A 6 -34.76 8.28 -49.55
C THR A 6 -34.84 8.37 -48.01
N LEU A 7 -34.95 7.22 -47.36
CA LEU A 7 -34.89 7.09 -45.90
C LEU A 7 -33.42 7.06 -45.48
N SER A 8 -32.94 8.18 -44.89
CA SER A 8 -31.59 8.29 -44.37
C SER A 8 -31.55 7.61 -43.00
N PHE A 9 -30.88 6.47 -42.90
CA PHE A 9 -30.69 5.73 -41.65
C PHE A 9 -29.47 6.32 -40.94
N LEU A 10 -29.69 7.13 -39.90
CA LEU A 10 -28.60 7.66 -39.06
C LEU A 10 -28.15 6.56 -38.11
N LEU A 11 -27.00 5.94 -38.41
CA LEU A 11 -26.37 4.93 -37.56
C LEU A 11 -25.71 5.64 -36.37
N PHE A 12 -26.33 5.64 -35.19
CA PHE A 12 -25.75 6.07 -33.95
C PHE A 12 -24.75 4.99 -33.51
N ILE A 13 -23.46 5.22 -33.74
CA ILE A 13 -22.38 4.41 -33.15
C ILE A 13 -22.30 4.78 -31.68
N PHE A 14 -22.89 3.96 -30.82
CA PHE A 14 -22.63 4.01 -29.38
C PHE A 14 -21.20 3.51 -29.15
N CYS A 15 -20.25 4.42 -29.00
CA CYS A 15 -18.93 4.07 -28.45
C CYS A 15 -19.14 3.66 -26.98
N VAL A 16 -19.24 2.37 -26.74
CA VAL A 16 -19.16 1.80 -25.39
C VAL A 16 -17.69 1.96 -24.97
N PHE A 17 -17.37 3.04 -24.28
CA PHE A 17 -16.11 3.13 -23.57
C PHE A 17 -16.14 2.04 -22.49
N SER A 18 -15.36 0.99 -22.69
CA SER A 18 -15.09 0.01 -21.66
C SER A 18 -14.31 0.71 -20.54
N LEU A 19 -15.02 1.12 -19.50
CA LEU A 19 -14.42 1.62 -18.26
C LEU A 19 -13.73 0.42 -17.60
N GLN A 20 -12.40 0.36 -17.69
CA GLN A 20 -11.62 -0.62 -16.96
C GLN A 20 -11.03 0.04 -15.71
N ALA A 21 -10.98 -0.72 -14.61
CA ALA A 21 -10.21 -0.28 -13.42
C ALA A 21 -8.78 0.02 -13.85
N GLU A 22 -8.27 1.17 -13.45
CA GLU A 22 -6.94 1.58 -13.85
C GLU A 22 -5.90 1.02 -12.88
N THR A 23 -4.96 0.25 -13.43
CA THR A 23 -3.78 -0.22 -12.70
C THR A 23 -2.59 0.66 -13.09
N ILE A 24 -2.26 1.58 -12.22
CA ILE A 24 -1.22 2.58 -12.43
C ILE A 24 0.09 2.06 -11.85
N LYS A 25 1.09 1.88 -12.71
CA LYS A 25 2.47 1.59 -12.29
C LYS A 25 3.24 2.89 -12.22
N THR A 26 3.72 3.23 -11.05
CA THR A 26 4.43 4.49 -10.82
C THR A 26 5.66 4.28 -9.96
N LYS A 27 6.46 5.34 -9.82
CA LYS A 27 7.54 5.43 -8.84
C LYS A 27 7.28 6.65 -7.97
N VAL A 28 7.38 6.46 -6.67
CA VAL A 28 7.24 7.53 -5.68
C VAL A 28 8.62 7.86 -5.14
N LYS A 29 9.00 9.13 -5.24
CA LYS A 29 10.27 9.61 -4.70
C LYS A 29 10.23 9.52 -3.19
N SER A 30 11.23 8.87 -2.61
CA SER A 30 11.52 8.96 -1.19
C SER A 30 12.66 9.94 -0.97
N ASP A 31 12.40 11.02 -0.29
CA ASP A 31 13.42 11.98 0.10
C ASP A 31 14.26 11.44 1.26
N ALA A 32 13.63 10.70 2.18
CA ALA A 32 14.32 10.06 3.30
C ALA A 32 15.40 9.05 2.84
N MET A 33 15.17 8.36 1.71
CA MET A 33 16.11 7.37 1.15
C MET A 33 16.84 7.87 -0.10
N ASN A 34 16.47 9.05 -0.61
CA ASN A 34 16.97 9.62 -1.87
C ASN A 34 16.88 8.67 -3.08
N LYS A 35 15.80 7.89 -3.16
CA LYS A 35 15.55 6.94 -4.26
C LYS A 35 14.09 6.90 -4.68
N ASP A 36 13.82 6.37 -5.87
CA ASP A 36 12.46 6.15 -6.38
C ASP A 36 11.97 4.76 -6.00
N ILE A 37 10.83 4.68 -5.32
CA ILE A 37 10.22 3.42 -4.88
C ILE A 37 9.09 3.04 -5.83
N PRO A 38 9.17 1.88 -6.50
CA PRO A 38 8.10 1.39 -7.36
C PRO A 38 6.81 1.13 -6.57
N CYS A 39 5.69 1.57 -7.13
CA CYS A 39 4.36 1.35 -6.56
C CYS A 39 3.36 0.94 -7.64
N VAL A 40 2.37 0.14 -7.27
CA VAL A 40 1.17 -0.12 -8.06
C VAL A 40 -0.01 0.48 -7.33
N ILE A 41 -0.79 1.32 -8.02
CA ILE A 41 -2.01 1.92 -7.50
C ILE A 41 -3.17 1.43 -8.35
N ILE A 42 -4.24 0.97 -7.72
CA ILE A 42 -5.42 0.43 -8.38
C ILE A 42 -6.61 1.28 -7.96
N THR A 43 -7.23 1.94 -8.95
CA THR A 43 -8.43 2.75 -8.75
C THR A 43 -9.68 2.01 -9.23
N PRO A 44 -10.88 2.37 -8.74
CA PRO A 44 -12.14 1.88 -9.31
C PRO A 44 -12.25 2.15 -10.82
N THR A 45 -12.93 1.27 -11.55
CA THR A 45 -13.23 1.47 -12.97
C THR A 45 -13.97 2.79 -13.25
N ASN A 46 -14.83 3.18 -12.33
CA ASN A 46 -15.64 4.39 -12.38
C ASN A 46 -15.04 5.52 -11.51
N TYR A 47 -13.71 5.55 -11.37
CA TYR A 47 -13.04 6.59 -10.59
C TYR A 47 -13.46 7.99 -11.05
N ASN A 48 -13.96 8.78 -10.09
CA ASN A 48 -14.39 10.15 -10.31
C ASN A 48 -13.57 11.08 -9.40
N PRO A 49 -12.77 12.00 -9.96
CA PRO A 49 -11.96 12.92 -9.15
C PRO A 49 -12.77 13.89 -8.28
N SER A 50 -14.09 13.98 -8.48
CA SER A 50 -14.98 14.77 -7.63
C SER A 50 -15.58 13.99 -6.44
N ALA A 51 -15.35 12.68 -6.37
CA ALA A 51 -15.71 11.84 -5.22
C ALA A 51 -14.48 11.64 -4.32
N THR A 52 -14.68 11.11 -3.12
CA THR A 52 -13.60 10.75 -2.20
C THR A 52 -13.60 9.24 -1.91
N TYR A 53 -12.42 8.64 -1.89
CA TYR A 53 -12.24 7.19 -1.78
C TYR A 53 -11.42 6.83 -0.54
N PRO A 54 -11.82 5.79 0.21
CA PRO A 54 -10.93 5.18 1.18
C PRO A 54 -9.74 4.51 0.49
N VAL A 55 -8.62 4.42 1.19
CA VAL A 55 -7.37 3.86 0.68
C VAL A 55 -6.95 2.67 1.54
N ILE A 56 -6.58 1.56 0.90
CA ILE A 56 -5.97 0.41 1.57
C ILE A 56 -4.55 0.21 1.05
N TYR A 57 -3.59 0.30 1.95
CA TYR A 57 -2.18 0.01 1.68
C TYR A 57 -1.94 -1.49 1.84
N LEU A 58 -1.41 -2.14 0.80
CA LEU A 58 -1.19 -3.59 0.72
C LEU A 58 0.31 -3.91 0.73
N LEU A 59 0.82 -4.34 1.86
CA LEU A 59 2.24 -4.60 2.08
C LEU A 59 2.59 -6.05 1.72
N HIS A 60 3.63 -6.23 0.90
CA HIS A 60 4.09 -7.56 0.48
C HIS A 60 4.97 -8.25 1.54
N GLY A 61 5.13 -9.57 1.43
CA GLY A 61 6.01 -10.36 2.25
C GLY A 61 7.49 -10.28 1.81
N TYR A 62 8.38 -10.88 2.60
CA TYR A 62 9.82 -10.97 2.30
C TYR A 62 10.07 -11.55 0.90
N GLY A 63 10.98 -10.95 0.14
CA GLY A 63 11.28 -11.32 -1.24
C GLY A 63 10.22 -10.91 -2.27
N GLY A 64 9.13 -10.26 -1.84
CA GLY A 64 8.10 -9.72 -2.72
C GLY A 64 8.44 -8.35 -3.28
N ASN A 65 7.45 -7.74 -3.95
CA ASN A 65 7.54 -6.38 -4.51
C ASN A 65 6.12 -5.81 -4.74
N GLN A 66 6.03 -4.62 -5.35
CA GLN A 66 4.76 -3.93 -5.64
C GLN A 66 3.75 -4.74 -6.48
N ASN A 67 4.19 -5.79 -7.19
CA ASN A 67 3.30 -6.64 -7.99
C ASN A 67 2.78 -7.87 -7.21
N THR A 68 3.24 -8.10 -5.99
CA THR A 68 2.86 -9.31 -5.22
C THR A 68 1.36 -9.38 -5.02
N TRP A 69 0.72 -8.34 -4.49
CA TRP A 69 -0.72 -8.33 -4.26
C TRP A 69 -1.54 -8.41 -5.54
N PRO A 70 -1.26 -7.63 -6.61
CA PRO A 70 -1.91 -7.81 -7.91
C PRO A 70 -1.75 -9.21 -8.50
N ASN A 71 -0.67 -9.92 -8.18
CA ASN A 71 -0.43 -11.27 -8.68
C ASN A 71 -1.18 -12.35 -7.90
N ILE A 72 -1.29 -12.24 -6.58
CA ILE A 72 -1.96 -13.25 -5.75
C ILE A 72 -3.48 -13.02 -5.63
N LYS A 73 -3.95 -11.78 -5.71
CA LYS A 73 -5.37 -11.40 -5.70
C LYS A 73 -5.74 -10.75 -7.04
N LYS A 74 -6.06 -11.59 -8.01
CA LYS A 74 -6.32 -11.18 -9.41
C LYS A 74 -7.56 -10.30 -9.57
N ASP A 75 -8.47 -10.34 -8.62
CA ASP A 75 -9.73 -9.58 -8.60
C ASP A 75 -9.60 -8.23 -7.85
N LEU A 76 -8.39 -7.75 -7.53
CA LEU A 76 -8.20 -6.45 -6.84
C LEU A 76 -8.89 -5.30 -7.57
N SER A 77 -8.80 -5.25 -8.90
CA SER A 77 -9.46 -4.22 -9.71
C SER A 77 -10.98 -4.31 -9.63
N GLN A 78 -11.52 -5.53 -9.58
CA GLN A 78 -12.95 -5.75 -9.38
C GLN A 78 -13.38 -5.32 -7.98
N THR A 79 -12.62 -5.71 -6.95
CA THR A 79 -12.86 -5.31 -5.56
C THR A 79 -12.79 -3.78 -5.41
N ALA A 80 -11.77 -3.13 -6.00
CA ALA A 80 -11.66 -1.68 -6.01
C ALA A 80 -12.93 -0.99 -6.55
N THR A 81 -13.49 -1.55 -7.62
CA THR A 81 -14.70 -1.02 -8.25
C THR A 81 -15.96 -1.29 -7.42
N GLN A 82 -16.14 -2.50 -6.92
CA GLN A 82 -17.32 -2.90 -6.14
C GLN A 82 -17.44 -2.14 -4.84
N ASP A 83 -16.31 -1.93 -4.16
CA ASP A 83 -16.27 -1.33 -2.83
C ASP A 83 -15.88 0.15 -2.87
N SER A 84 -15.62 0.70 -4.06
CA SER A 84 -15.18 2.10 -4.25
C SER A 84 -13.94 2.43 -3.43
N ILE A 85 -12.88 1.61 -3.55
CA ILE A 85 -11.64 1.67 -2.78
C ILE A 85 -10.44 1.89 -3.71
N ILE A 86 -9.45 2.65 -3.26
CA ILE A 86 -8.13 2.72 -3.88
C ILE A 86 -7.18 1.75 -3.15
N PHE A 87 -6.52 0.86 -3.89
CA PHE A 87 -5.44 0.03 -3.36
C PHE A 87 -4.08 0.60 -3.72
N VAL A 88 -3.15 0.61 -2.76
CA VAL A 88 -1.77 1.06 -2.92
C VAL A 88 -0.82 -0.07 -2.53
N CYS A 89 -0.03 -0.54 -3.49
CA CYS A 89 0.91 -1.64 -3.33
C CYS A 89 2.34 -1.12 -3.51
N PRO A 90 3.04 -0.68 -2.46
CA PRO A 90 4.42 -0.24 -2.56
C PRO A 90 5.39 -1.42 -2.65
N ASN A 91 6.57 -1.18 -3.26
CA ASN A 91 7.72 -2.04 -3.03
C ASN A 91 8.36 -1.67 -1.69
N GLY A 92 8.27 -2.57 -0.72
CA GLY A 92 8.88 -2.41 0.61
C GLY A 92 10.28 -3.02 0.69
N GLU A 93 10.83 -3.55 -0.41
CA GLU A 93 12.07 -4.33 -0.41
C GLU A 93 12.07 -5.43 0.68
N ASN A 94 13.20 -5.69 1.32
CA ASN A 94 13.30 -6.59 2.48
C ASN A 94 13.51 -5.78 3.78
N SER A 95 12.81 -4.65 3.90
CA SER A 95 13.00 -3.66 4.95
C SER A 95 12.27 -3.96 6.25
N TRP A 96 11.34 -4.91 6.26
CA TRP A 96 10.39 -5.12 7.36
C TRP A 96 9.53 -3.89 7.66
N TYR A 97 9.56 -2.90 6.76
CA TYR A 97 8.85 -1.63 6.88
C TYR A 97 9.30 -0.78 8.07
N TRP A 98 10.56 -0.98 8.49
CA TRP A 98 11.22 -0.17 9.51
C TRP A 98 12.00 1.00 8.91
N ASP A 99 12.28 1.99 9.74
CA ASP A 99 13.39 2.91 9.54
C ASP A 99 14.62 2.26 10.18
N SER A 100 15.53 1.76 9.37
CA SER A 100 16.72 1.08 9.85
C SER A 100 17.67 2.06 10.56
N PRO A 101 18.10 1.78 11.79
CA PRO A 101 19.11 2.59 12.47
C PRO A 101 20.51 2.46 11.86
N PHE A 102 20.75 1.43 11.04
CA PHE A 102 22.06 1.15 10.44
C PHE A 102 22.12 1.41 8.93
N ASN A 103 20.98 1.50 8.26
CA ASN A 103 20.94 1.68 6.82
C ASN A 103 20.04 2.87 6.43
N LYS A 104 20.63 3.97 6.06
CA LYS A 104 19.92 5.18 5.63
C LYS A 104 19.15 5.01 4.33
N GLU A 105 19.46 4.00 3.51
CA GLU A 105 18.71 3.67 2.30
C GLU A 105 17.48 2.79 2.58
N SER A 106 17.20 2.48 3.86
CA SER A 106 16.06 1.68 4.31
C SER A 106 15.29 2.42 5.41
N GLN A 107 14.53 3.45 5.01
CA GLN A 107 13.69 4.27 5.88
C GLN A 107 12.21 4.09 5.47
N PHE A 108 11.74 2.85 5.56
CA PHE A 108 10.44 2.49 5.01
C PHE A 108 9.26 2.83 5.92
N GLU A 109 9.46 2.98 7.23
CA GLU A 109 8.42 3.53 8.11
C GLU A 109 8.10 4.98 7.72
N THR A 110 9.12 5.81 7.56
CA THR A 110 8.97 7.19 7.09
C THR A 110 8.37 7.24 5.67
N PHE A 111 8.87 6.39 4.77
CA PHE A 111 8.36 6.35 3.40
C PHE A 111 6.86 6.04 3.36
N ILE A 112 6.41 4.96 4.01
CA ILE A 112 5.01 4.54 3.94
C ILE A 112 4.11 5.54 4.67
N SER A 113 4.46 5.92 5.92
CA SER A 113 3.56 6.71 6.77
C SER A 113 3.50 8.19 6.41
N LYS A 114 4.53 8.74 5.77
CA LYS A 114 4.59 10.17 5.43
C LYS A 114 4.63 10.42 3.93
N GLU A 115 5.66 9.89 3.26
CA GLU A 115 5.93 10.27 1.86
C GLU A 115 4.90 9.65 0.91
N LEU A 116 4.64 8.34 1.02
CA LEU A 116 3.68 7.64 0.17
C LEU A 116 2.23 8.09 0.46
N VAL A 117 1.85 8.23 1.72
CA VAL A 117 0.52 8.75 2.10
C VAL A 117 0.31 10.13 1.49
N SER A 118 1.26 11.05 1.68
CA SER A 118 1.18 12.41 1.11
C SER A 118 1.12 12.39 -0.43
N TYR A 119 1.90 11.52 -1.07
CA TYR A 119 1.84 11.35 -2.53
C TYR A 119 0.47 10.89 -3.00
N VAL A 120 -0.11 9.90 -2.34
CA VAL A 120 -1.42 9.34 -2.71
C VAL A 120 -2.52 10.38 -2.52
N ASP A 121 -2.56 11.08 -1.39
CA ASP A 121 -3.56 12.11 -1.10
C ASP A 121 -3.46 13.30 -2.07
N LYS A 122 -2.25 13.66 -2.50
CA LYS A 122 -2.03 14.74 -3.46
C LYS A 122 -2.45 14.40 -4.88
N ASN A 123 -2.34 13.14 -5.29
CA ASN A 123 -2.55 12.73 -6.68
C ASN A 123 -3.89 12.02 -6.92
N PHE A 124 -4.58 11.62 -5.88
CA PHE A 124 -5.88 10.94 -5.95
C PHE A 124 -6.89 11.58 -4.98
N SER A 125 -8.15 11.48 -5.31
CA SER A 125 -9.25 11.99 -4.47
C SER A 125 -9.51 11.05 -3.30
N THR A 126 -8.66 11.09 -2.30
CA THR A 126 -8.73 10.22 -1.12
C THR A 126 -9.59 10.84 -0.01
N ARG A 127 -10.11 9.98 0.87
CA ARG A 127 -10.50 10.41 2.22
C ARG A 127 -9.22 10.52 3.04
N ASP A 128 -8.70 11.74 3.16
CA ASP A 128 -7.36 12.06 3.65
C ASP A 128 -7.21 12.10 5.18
N ASP A 129 -8.19 11.58 5.92
CA ASP A 129 -8.13 11.36 7.35
C ASP A 129 -7.88 9.88 7.71
N ARG A 130 -7.60 9.59 8.99
CA ARG A 130 -7.33 8.22 9.46
C ARG A 130 -8.49 7.25 9.24
N THR A 131 -9.73 7.73 9.23
CA THR A 131 -10.92 6.87 9.04
C THR A 131 -11.06 6.39 7.60
N GLY A 132 -10.42 7.08 6.67
CA GLY A 132 -10.32 6.72 5.26
C GLY A 132 -9.13 5.84 4.91
N ARG A 133 -8.23 5.51 5.87
CA ARG A 133 -7.01 4.75 5.58
C ARG A 133 -6.95 3.46 6.37
N ALA A 134 -6.72 2.36 5.65
CA ALA A 134 -6.40 1.06 6.22
C ALA A 134 -5.05 0.56 5.68
N ILE A 135 -4.40 -0.29 6.46
CA ILE A 135 -3.14 -0.94 6.06
C ILE A 135 -3.21 -2.42 6.38
N THR A 136 -2.80 -3.25 5.44
CA THR A 136 -2.72 -4.70 5.67
C THR A 136 -1.55 -5.31 4.91
N GLY A 137 -1.19 -6.53 5.25
CA GLY A 137 -0.07 -7.16 4.59
C GLY A 137 0.08 -8.65 4.91
N LEU A 138 0.98 -9.28 4.18
CA LEU A 138 1.30 -10.69 4.23
C LEU A 138 2.70 -10.89 4.82
N SER A 139 2.86 -11.77 5.82
CA SER A 139 4.16 -12.15 6.42
C SER A 139 4.94 -10.91 6.91
N MET A 140 6.10 -10.58 6.32
CA MET A 140 6.82 -9.33 6.58
C MET A 140 5.89 -8.09 6.44
N GLY A 141 5.00 -8.09 5.44
CA GLY A 141 4.00 -7.03 5.27
C GLY A 141 2.93 -7.03 6.36
N GLY A 142 2.57 -8.21 6.89
CA GLY A 142 1.66 -8.33 8.04
C GLY A 142 2.28 -7.77 9.33
N HIS A 143 3.59 -7.99 9.53
CA HIS A 143 4.38 -7.31 10.56
C HIS A 143 4.35 -5.79 10.35
N GLY A 144 4.71 -5.35 9.13
CA GLY A 144 4.78 -3.92 8.79
C GLY A 144 3.44 -3.20 8.97
N ALA A 145 2.33 -3.86 8.61
CA ALA A 145 0.99 -3.29 8.79
C ALA A 145 0.67 -3.01 10.26
N LEU A 146 0.93 -3.97 11.15
CA LEU A 146 0.73 -3.78 12.59
C LEU A 146 1.72 -2.76 13.17
N TRP A 147 3.00 -2.85 12.77
CA TRP A 147 4.05 -1.91 13.17
C TRP A 147 3.65 -0.48 12.87
N LEU A 148 3.28 -0.21 11.61
CA LEU A 148 2.93 1.12 11.15
C LEU A 148 1.62 1.63 11.78
N ALA A 149 0.59 0.80 11.86
CA ALA A 149 -0.69 1.23 12.40
C ALA A 149 -0.63 1.56 13.91
N ILE A 150 0.11 0.78 14.71
CA ILE A 150 0.28 1.06 16.14
C ILE A 150 1.06 2.35 16.37
N ARG A 151 2.05 2.64 15.53
CA ARG A 151 2.94 3.79 15.69
C ARG A 151 2.42 5.08 15.04
N HIS A 152 1.51 4.95 14.08
CA HIS A 152 0.93 6.05 13.30
C HIS A 152 -0.60 5.98 13.33
N GLN A 153 -1.18 6.00 14.53
CA GLN A 153 -2.63 5.92 14.74
C GLN A 153 -3.37 7.16 14.25
N ASP A 154 -2.67 8.28 14.10
CA ASP A 154 -3.15 9.51 13.46
C ASP A 154 -3.32 9.34 11.94
N ILE A 155 -2.66 8.36 11.33
CA ILE A 155 -2.65 8.12 9.88
C ILE A 155 -3.55 6.96 9.49
N PHE A 156 -3.43 5.82 10.18
CA PHE A 156 -4.17 4.59 9.86
C PHE A 156 -5.27 4.33 10.89
N GLY A 157 -6.53 4.26 10.42
CA GLY A 157 -7.70 3.96 11.25
C GLY A 157 -7.98 2.48 11.41
N ALA A 158 -7.48 1.64 10.51
CA ALA A 158 -7.66 0.19 10.57
C ALA A 158 -6.41 -0.55 10.09
N ALA A 159 -6.14 -1.70 10.70
CA ALA A 159 -5.05 -2.57 10.29
C ALA A 159 -5.49 -4.04 10.23
N GLY A 160 -4.89 -4.78 9.27
CA GLY A 160 -5.01 -6.22 9.15
C GLY A 160 -3.64 -6.88 9.00
N SER A 161 -3.51 -8.12 9.44
CA SER A 161 -2.27 -8.87 9.31
C SER A 161 -2.56 -10.31 8.93
N THR A 162 -1.93 -10.77 7.85
CA THR A 162 -1.94 -12.18 7.46
C THR A 162 -0.57 -12.77 7.73
N SER A 163 -0.48 -13.68 8.71
CA SER A 163 0.76 -14.38 9.09
C SER A 163 1.94 -13.44 9.41
N GLY A 164 1.66 -12.26 9.99
CA GLY A 164 2.70 -11.29 10.38
C GLY A 164 3.51 -11.79 11.57
N GLY A 165 4.83 -11.61 11.54
CA GLY A 165 5.71 -11.90 12.65
C GLY A 165 5.58 -10.84 13.75
N VAL A 166 4.79 -11.08 14.78
CA VAL A 166 4.59 -10.11 15.87
C VAL A 166 5.72 -10.10 16.88
N ASP A 167 6.46 -11.22 17.00
CA ASP A 167 7.72 -11.32 17.73
C ASP A 167 8.80 -11.87 16.81
N ILE A 168 9.79 -11.04 16.51
CA ILE A 168 10.88 -11.33 15.58
C ILE A 168 12.12 -11.93 16.28
N ARG A 169 12.22 -11.81 17.58
CA ARG A 169 13.41 -12.16 18.38
C ARG A 169 13.80 -13.62 18.35
N PRO A 170 12.86 -14.59 18.16
CA PRO A 170 13.22 -16.01 18.00
C PRO A 170 13.93 -16.33 16.68
N PHE A 171 14.01 -15.38 15.72
CA PHE A 171 14.46 -15.60 14.36
C PHE A 171 15.60 -14.64 13.92
N PRO A 172 16.65 -14.42 14.73
CA PRO A 172 17.60 -13.32 14.52
C PRO A 172 18.42 -13.45 13.22
N ASP A 173 18.59 -14.67 12.72
CA ASP A 173 19.39 -14.95 11.51
C ASP A 173 18.54 -15.09 10.24
N ASN A 174 17.21 -14.92 10.35
CA ASN A 174 16.30 -15.14 9.24
C ASN A 174 15.93 -13.82 8.53
N TRP A 175 15.56 -13.94 7.24
CA TRP A 175 14.92 -12.91 6.43
C TRP A 175 15.61 -11.53 6.46
N ASP A 176 16.93 -11.53 6.50
CA ASP A 176 17.79 -10.33 6.45
C ASP A 176 17.52 -9.29 7.55
N MET A 177 16.78 -9.62 8.61
CA MET A 177 16.45 -8.68 9.68
C MET A 177 17.71 -8.05 10.29
N LYS A 178 18.78 -8.81 10.43
CA LYS A 178 20.05 -8.28 10.95
C LYS A 178 20.72 -7.23 10.05
N LYS A 179 20.39 -7.19 8.75
CA LYS A 179 20.83 -6.10 7.87
C LYS A 179 20.15 -4.77 8.22
N GLN A 180 18.98 -4.84 8.83
CA GLN A 180 18.21 -3.67 9.24
C GLN A 180 18.51 -3.26 10.69
N LEU A 181 18.63 -4.25 11.61
CA LEU A 181 18.68 -4.02 13.06
C LEU A 181 20.05 -4.33 13.70
N GLY A 182 21.04 -4.76 12.89
CA GLY A 182 22.32 -5.27 13.38
C GLY A 182 22.20 -6.67 13.99
N GLU A 183 23.33 -7.27 14.34
CA GLU A 183 23.38 -8.60 14.98
C GLU A 183 22.63 -8.58 16.32
N TYR A 184 21.70 -9.51 16.54
CA TYR A 184 20.83 -9.55 17.72
C TYR A 184 21.60 -9.56 19.03
N ILE A 185 22.70 -10.32 19.10
CA ILE A 185 23.50 -10.45 20.32
C ILE A 185 24.05 -9.10 20.84
N ASN A 186 24.33 -8.18 19.91
CA ASN A 186 24.89 -6.87 20.20
C ASN A 186 23.82 -5.76 20.26
N ASN A 187 22.59 -6.01 19.79
CA ASN A 187 21.57 -4.99 19.57
C ASN A 187 20.21 -5.38 20.15
N LYS A 188 20.16 -6.11 21.25
CA LYS A 188 18.92 -6.65 21.85
C LYS A 188 17.85 -5.58 22.06
N GLU A 189 18.23 -4.42 22.59
CA GLU A 189 17.32 -3.30 22.82
C GLU A 189 16.72 -2.77 21.50
N ILE A 190 17.52 -2.71 20.43
CA ILE A 190 17.03 -2.31 19.10
C ILE A 190 15.99 -3.31 18.60
N TRP A 191 16.26 -4.61 18.71
CA TRP A 191 15.33 -5.67 18.32
C TRP A 191 14.05 -5.64 19.16
N ASP A 192 14.17 -5.45 20.47
CA ASP A 192 13.02 -5.31 21.36
C ASP A 192 12.16 -4.10 20.96
N ASN A 193 12.78 -2.98 20.63
CA ASN A 193 12.11 -1.76 20.20
C ASN A 193 11.47 -1.87 18.80
N HIS A 194 11.91 -2.83 17.96
CA HIS A 194 11.35 -3.08 16.63
C HIS A 194 10.42 -4.31 16.57
N THR A 195 10.09 -4.87 17.71
CA THR A 195 9.15 -6.00 17.84
C THR A 195 7.72 -5.48 18.04
N VAL A 196 6.77 -5.94 17.21
CA VAL A 196 5.37 -5.46 17.21
C VAL A 196 4.71 -5.64 18.56
N ILE A 197 4.85 -6.81 19.20
CA ILE A 197 4.21 -7.09 20.49
C ILE A 197 4.63 -6.09 21.58
N ASN A 198 5.83 -5.51 21.47
CA ASN A 198 6.32 -4.51 22.42
C ASN A 198 5.77 -3.08 22.12
N GLN A 199 5.04 -2.90 21.03
CA GLN A 199 4.42 -1.62 20.67
C GLN A 199 2.98 -1.49 21.20
N ILE A 200 2.37 -2.56 21.68
CA ILE A 200 0.94 -2.60 22.07
C ILE A 200 0.60 -1.51 23.09
N ASN A 201 1.49 -1.20 24.01
CA ASN A 201 1.30 -0.15 25.01
C ASN A 201 1.18 1.28 24.43
N LYS A 202 1.45 1.44 23.12
CA LYS A 202 1.27 2.73 22.41
C LYS A 202 -0.13 2.91 21.85
N LEU A 203 -0.96 1.85 21.85
CA LEU A 203 -2.35 1.96 21.43
C LEU A 203 -3.09 2.93 22.37
N GLN A 204 -3.80 3.87 21.75
CA GLN A 204 -4.68 4.81 22.42
C GLN A 204 -6.13 4.38 22.20
N ASP A 205 -6.95 4.54 23.21
CA ASP A 205 -8.40 4.26 23.19
C ASP A 205 -9.16 5.21 22.25
#